data_f6a965e6c4ef8f7e9ebb68367857cc87
#
_entry.id   f6a965e6c4ef8f7e9ebb68367857cc87
#
_cell.length_a   1.000
_cell.length_b   1.000
_cell.length_c   1.000
_cell.angle_alpha   90.00
_cell.angle_beta   90.00
_cell.angle_gamma   90.00
#
_symmetry.space_group_name_H-M   'P 1'
#
loop_
_entity.id
_entity.type
_entity.pdbx_description
1 polymer ?
#
loop_
_entity_poly.entity_id
_entity_poly.type
_entity_poly.pdbx_seq_one_letter_code
_entity_poly.pdbx_strand_id
1 'polypeptide(L)'
;RDTDRSRGLGDVYKRQIRGNDISMIFQDPMSYLNPIVTIEKQMTEGIRAHDKCSKQEARERAVELMKMVGIPAPESRLKQYPFEFSGGMRQRIIIAIALACNPKLIVADEPTTALDVTVQAQILDLLRKITEESDAGVIIITHDLGVVASLCCLLYTSPSPRDRSVS
;
A
#
# COMPACT_ATOMS: atom_id res chain seq x y z
N ARG A 1 33.22 -8.72 20.86
CA ARG A 1 33.32 -8.10 19.47
C ARG A 1 32.47 -8.82 18.39
N ASP A 2 31.54 -9.70 18.77
CA ASP A 2 30.70 -10.47 17.82
C ASP A 2 29.25 -10.02 17.72
N THR A 3 28.87 -8.92 18.36
CA THR A 3 27.48 -8.42 18.40
C THR A 3 27.10 -7.55 17.21
N ASP A 4 28.03 -7.15 16.35
CA ASP A 4 27.78 -6.20 15.26
C ASP A 4 27.42 -6.86 13.91
N ARG A 5 27.81 -8.13 13.71
CA ARG A 5 27.50 -8.86 12.47
C ARG A 5 26.06 -9.38 12.42
N SER A 6 25.46 -9.69 13.56
CA SER A 6 24.07 -10.18 13.62
C SER A 6 23.04 -9.07 13.36
N ARG A 7 23.34 -7.80 13.70
CA ARG A 7 22.49 -6.65 13.39
C ARG A 7 22.42 -6.40 11.88
N GLY A 8 23.55 -6.45 11.17
CA GLY A 8 23.59 -6.22 9.73
C GLY A 8 22.83 -7.27 8.91
N LEU A 9 22.90 -8.54 9.28
CA LEU A 9 22.15 -9.62 8.61
C LEU A 9 20.64 -9.50 8.83
N GLY A 10 20.22 -9.15 10.06
CA GLY A 10 18.80 -8.91 10.36
C GLY A 10 18.20 -7.74 9.57
N ASP A 11 18.96 -6.66 9.38
CA ASP A 11 18.51 -5.49 8.63
C ASP A 11 18.46 -5.74 7.11
N VAL A 12 19.40 -6.52 6.58
CA VAL A 12 19.39 -6.96 5.17
C VAL A 12 18.17 -7.86 4.90
N TYR A 13 17.90 -8.82 5.80
CA TYR A 13 16.75 -9.71 5.69
C TYR A 13 15.43 -8.95 5.80
N LYS A 14 15.31 -8.01 6.74
CA LYS A 14 14.13 -7.13 6.87
C LYS A 14 13.89 -6.27 5.64
N ARG A 15 14.95 -5.78 4.98
CA ARG A 15 14.84 -5.00 3.73
C ARG A 15 14.38 -5.87 2.56
N GLN A 16 14.78 -7.14 2.52
CA GLN A 16 14.34 -8.08 1.48
C GLN A 16 12.85 -8.43 1.61
N ILE A 17 12.33 -8.54 2.83
CA ILE A 17 10.92 -8.85 3.07
C ILE A 17 10.03 -7.61 2.90
N ARG A 18 10.48 -6.44 3.41
CA ARG A 18 9.74 -5.19 3.30
C ARG A 18 9.74 -4.68 1.86
N GLY A 19 8.55 -4.43 1.33
CA GLY A 19 8.33 -3.93 -0.02
C GLY A 19 8.35 -5.02 -1.10
N ASN A 20 8.90 -6.20 -0.85
CA ASN A 20 8.86 -7.32 -1.78
C ASN A 20 7.76 -8.33 -1.40
N ASP A 21 7.88 -8.96 -0.22
CA ASP A 21 6.90 -9.95 0.25
C ASP A 21 5.75 -9.30 1.04
N ILE A 22 6.02 -8.18 1.73
CA ILE A 22 5.06 -7.46 2.57
C ILE A 22 5.07 -5.98 2.19
N SER A 23 3.92 -5.47 1.77
CA SER A 23 3.68 -4.05 1.52
C SER A 23 2.74 -3.46 2.56
N MET A 24 2.88 -2.15 2.81
CA MET A 24 2.07 -1.43 3.79
C MET A 24 1.41 -0.21 3.16
N ILE A 25 0.12 -0.07 3.39
CA ILE A 25 -0.68 1.10 3.04
C ILE A 25 -0.93 1.87 4.34
N PHE A 26 -0.42 3.09 4.43
CA PHE A 26 -0.50 3.93 5.62
C PHE A 26 -1.76 4.77 5.64
N GLN A 27 -2.17 5.19 6.83
CA GLN A 27 -3.34 6.01 7.10
C GLN A 27 -3.31 7.37 6.38
N ASP A 28 -2.15 8.03 6.32
CA ASP A 28 -2.01 9.35 5.72
C ASP A 28 -1.25 9.30 4.38
N PRO A 29 -1.94 9.49 3.25
CA PRO A 29 -1.32 9.54 1.93
C PRO A 29 -0.25 10.62 1.75
N MET A 30 -0.37 11.73 2.49
CA MET A 30 0.57 12.85 2.36
C MET A 30 1.90 12.57 3.04
N SER A 31 1.90 11.76 4.08
CA SER A 31 3.14 11.34 4.76
C SER A 31 3.92 10.30 3.96
N TYR A 32 3.25 9.56 3.07
CA TYR A 32 3.88 8.51 2.27
C TYR A 32 4.45 9.02 0.95
N LEU A 33 3.70 9.86 0.24
CA LEU A 33 4.12 10.41 -1.05
C LEU A 33 4.99 11.64 -0.84
N ASN A 34 6.18 11.65 -1.46
CA ASN A 34 7.04 12.84 -1.44
C ASN A 34 6.43 13.95 -2.32
N PRO A 35 6.04 15.11 -1.76
CA PRO A 35 5.30 16.14 -2.48
C PRO A 35 6.08 16.83 -3.60
N ILE A 36 7.42 16.79 -3.55
CA ILE A 36 8.31 17.45 -4.52
C ILE A 36 8.85 16.50 -5.59
N VAL A 37 8.38 15.26 -5.62
CA VAL A 37 8.79 14.23 -6.57
C VAL A 37 7.56 13.76 -7.36
N THR A 38 7.70 13.64 -8.69
CA THR A 38 6.60 13.16 -9.55
C THR A 38 6.20 11.72 -9.21
N ILE A 39 4.95 11.37 -9.49
CA ILE A 39 4.43 10.01 -9.28
C ILE A 39 5.23 8.98 -10.09
N GLU A 40 5.61 9.30 -11.34
CA GLU A 40 6.44 8.43 -12.17
C GLU A 40 7.74 8.05 -11.47
N LYS A 41 8.45 9.03 -10.91
CA LYS A 41 9.73 8.78 -10.26
C LYS A 41 9.55 7.92 -9.02
N GLN A 42 8.55 8.21 -8.18
CA GLN A 42 8.29 7.45 -6.96
C GLN A 42 7.92 5.99 -7.25
N MET A 43 7.05 5.75 -8.24
CA MET A 43 6.64 4.40 -8.64
C MET A 43 7.80 3.63 -9.29
N THR A 44 8.50 4.24 -10.26
CA THR A 44 9.58 3.55 -10.98
C THR A 44 10.81 3.29 -10.12
N GLU A 45 11.12 4.13 -9.15
CA GLU A 45 12.18 3.88 -8.17
C GLU A 45 11.85 2.67 -7.31
N GLY A 46 10.61 2.55 -6.82
CA GLY A 46 10.13 1.40 -6.05
C GLY A 46 10.23 0.10 -6.86
N ILE A 47 9.70 0.09 -8.08
CA ILE A 47 9.76 -1.08 -8.98
C ILE A 47 11.22 -1.51 -9.23
N ARG A 48 12.09 -0.58 -9.60
CA ARG A 48 13.49 -0.87 -9.93
C ARG A 48 14.38 -1.22 -8.73
N ALA A 49 13.95 -0.86 -7.54
CA ALA A 49 14.65 -1.25 -6.31
C ALA A 49 14.51 -2.75 -6.02
N HIS A 50 13.43 -3.38 -6.49
CA HIS A 50 13.11 -4.78 -6.26
C HIS A 50 13.28 -5.66 -7.52
N ASP A 51 12.97 -5.12 -8.69
CA ASP A 51 13.10 -5.80 -9.97
C ASP A 51 14.24 -5.24 -10.81
N LYS A 52 15.07 -6.11 -11.37
CA LYS A 52 16.10 -5.74 -12.34
C LYS A 52 15.46 -5.46 -13.70
N CYS A 53 14.79 -4.33 -13.85
CA CYS A 53 14.15 -3.90 -15.08
C CYS A 53 14.70 -2.56 -15.58
N SER A 54 14.51 -2.30 -16.88
CA SER A 54 14.84 -1.03 -17.49
C SER A 54 13.91 0.09 -17.00
N LYS A 55 14.29 1.34 -17.20
CA LYS A 55 13.44 2.48 -16.86
C LYS A 55 12.12 2.46 -17.65
N GLN A 56 12.17 2.00 -18.90
CA GLN A 56 11.00 1.92 -19.77
C GLN A 56 10.01 0.85 -19.27
N GLU A 57 10.49 -0.35 -18.96
CA GLU A 57 9.66 -1.43 -18.40
C GLU A 57 9.03 -1.02 -17.05
N ALA A 58 9.80 -0.36 -16.18
CA ALA A 58 9.28 0.16 -14.91
C ALA A 58 8.15 1.19 -15.14
N ARG A 59 8.30 2.05 -16.17
CA ARG A 59 7.29 3.03 -16.52
C ARG A 59 6.02 2.37 -17.08
N GLU A 60 6.14 1.40 -17.94
CA GLU A 60 5.01 0.65 -18.49
C GLU A 60 4.23 -0.04 -17.38
N ARG A 61 4.93 -0.72 -16.46
CA ARG A 61 4.32 -1.33 -15.27
C ARG A 61 3.64 -0.30 -14.37
N ALA A 62 4.23 0.87 -14.18
CA ALA A 62 3.59 1.96 -13.42
C ALA A 62 2.29 2.43 -14.08
N VAL A 63 2.24 2.53 -15.42
CA VAL A 63 1.01 2.85 -16.16
C VAL A 63 -0.06 1.77 -15.94
N GLU A 64 0.30 0.50 -16.03
CA GLU A 64 -0.63 -0.63 -15.82
C GLU A 64 -1.19 -0.63 -14.41
N LEU A 65 -0.35 -0.41 -13.38
CA LEU A 65 -0.77 -0.30 -12.00
C LEU A 65 -1.74 0.86 -11.79
N MET A 66 -1.47 2.02 -12.37
CA MET A 66 -2.38 3.17 -12.30
C MET A 66 -3.72 2.90 -13.01
N LYS A 67 -3.73 2.16 -14.11
CA LYS A 67 -4.97 1.69 -14.76
C LYS A 67 -5.75 0.75 -13.84
N MET A 68 -5.07 -0.23 -13.25
CA MET A 68 -5.66 -1.20 -12.32
C MET A 68 -6.37 -0.53 -11.15
N VAL A 69 -5.77 0.50 -10.55
CA VAL A 69 -6.39 1.24 -9.45
C VAL A 69 -7.39 2.32 -9.91
N GLY A 70 -7.68 2.39 -11.20
CA GLY A 70 -8.71 3.27 -11.76
C GLY A 70 -8.31 4.75 -11.83
N ILE A 71 -7.03 5.06 -12.04
CA ILE A 71 -6.58 6.43 -12.32
C ILE A 71 -6.80 6.72 -13.82
N PRO A 72 -7.60 7.74 -14.19
CA PRO A 72 -7.83 8.10 -15.58
C PRO A 72 -6.58 8.74 -16.21
N ALA A 73 -6.35 8.50 -17.50
CA ALA A 73 -5.22 9.04 -18.28
C ALA A 73 -3.85 8.88 -17.58
N PRO A 74 -3.45 7.66 -17.19
CA PRO A 74 -2.28 7.41 -16.33
C PRO A 74 -0.98 7.89 -16.95
N GLU A 75 -0.81 7.82 -18.28
CA GLU A 75 0.41 8.22 -18.99
C GLU A 75 0.73 9.72 -18.77
N SER A 76 -0.28 10.58 -18.74
CA SER A 76 -0.12 12.01 -18.48
C SER A 76 0.02 12.29 -16.99
N ARG A 77 -0.74 11.59 -16.15
CA ARG A 77 -0.77 11.79 -14.70
C ARG A 77 0.48 11.30 -13.97
N LEU A 78 1.21 10.34 -14.52
CA LEU A 78 2.51 9.94 -13.98
C LEU A 78 3.48 11.11 -13.85
N LYS A 79 3.40 12.14 -14.71
CA LYS A 79 4.26 13.32 -14.67
C LYS A 79 3.85 14.35 -13.61
N GLN A 80 2.69 14.18 -13.00
CA GLN A 80 2.15 15.08 -11.99
C GLN A 80 2.76 14.82 -10.61
N TYR A 81 2.62 15.81 -9.73
CA TYR A 81 3.03 15.75 -8.34
C TYR A 81 1.85 15.33 -7.44
N PRO A 82 2.11 14.78 -6.25
CA PRO A 82 1.06 14.33 -5.34
C PRO A 82 -0.02 15.37 -5.02
N PHE A 83 0.34 16.64 -4.90
CA PHE A 83 -0.60 17.71 -4.56
C PHE A 83 -1.64 18.01 -5.67
N GLU A 84 -1.38 17.57 -6.90
CA GLU A 84 -2.30 17.74 -8.04
C GLU A 84 -3.44 16.69 -8.06
N PHE A 85 -3.44 15.74 -7.11
CA PHE A 85 -4.42 14.67 -7.01
C PHE A 85 -5.38 14.90 -5.82
N SER A 86 -6.63 14.47 -5.97
CA SER A 86 -7.57 14.40 -4.85
C SER A 86 -7.13 13.36 -3.80
N GLY A 87 -7.69 13.43 -2.59
CA GLY A 87 -7.37 12.47 -1.51
C GLY A 87 -7.57 11.01 -1.94
N GLY A 88 -8.72 10.71 -2.54
CA GLY A 88 -9.00 9.35 -3.03
C GLY A 88 -8.08 8.90 -4.17
N MET A 89 -7.67 9.81 -5.05
CA MET A 89 -6.69 9.49 -6.10
C MET A 89 -5.29 9.21 -5.51
N ARG A 90 -4.87 9.99 -4.51
CA ARG A 90 -3.62 9.73 -3.78
C ARG A 90 -3.63 8.38 -3.09
N GLN A 91 -4.75 8.03 -2.46
CA GLN A 91 -4.91 6.71 -1.83
C GLN A 91 -4.78 5.57 -2.86
N ARG A 92 -5.43 5.71 -4.02
CA ARG A 92 -5.29 4.75 -5.13
C ARG A 92 -3.84 4.62 -5.62
N ILE A 93 -3.11 5.73 -5.71
CA ILE A 93 -1.69 5.73 -6.09
C ILE A 93 -0.83 4.98 -5.05
N ILE A 94 -1.09 5.16 -3.76
CA ILE A 94 -0.39 4.42 -2.70
C ILE A 94 -0.67 2.92 -2.81
N ILE A 95 -1.93 2.54 -3.07
CA ILE A 95 -2.29 1.14 -3.33
C ILE A 95 -1.52 0.61 -4.55
N ALA A 96 -1.43 1.38 -5.64
CA ALA A 96 -0.65 1.00 -6.82
C ALA A 96 0.85 0.81 -6.49
N ILE A 97 1.43 1.68 -5.67
CA ILE A 97 2.82 1.54 -5.21
C ILE A 97 2.98 0.29 -4.34
N ALA A 98 2.03 0.02 -3.44
CA ALA A 98 2.06 -1.18 -2.61
C ALA A 98 2.01 -2.48 -3.42
N LEU A 99 1.30 -2.46 -4.55
CA LEU A 99 1.19 -3.60 -5.49
C LEU A 99 2.40 -3.74 -6.43
N ALA A 100 3.24 -2.72 -6.54
CA ALA A 100 4.30 -2.65 -7.55
C ALA A 100 5.29 -3.82 -7.52
N CYS A 101 5.50 -4.42 -6.35
CA CYS A 101 6.41 -5.54 -6.14
C CYS A 101 5.70 -6.91 -6.00
N ASN A 102 4.43 -7.01 -6.40
CA ASN A 102 3.63 -8.23 -6.26
C ASN A 102 3.75 -8.87 -4.86
N PRO A 103 3.40 -8.14 -3.78
CA PRO A 103 3.57 -8.61 -2.42
C PRO A 103 2.66 -9.81 -2.14
N LYS A 104 3.11 -10.71 -1.26
CA LYS A 104 2.31 -11.83 -0.73
C LYS A 104 1.33 -11.38 0.36
N LEU A 105 1.63 -10.25 1.00
CA LEU A 105 0.84 -9.69 2.09
C LEU A 105 0.80 -8.16 1.98
N ILE A 106 -0.41 -7.61 2.05
CA ILE A 106 -0.66 -6.18 2.14
C ILE A 106 -1.23 -5.88 3.53
N VAL A 107 -0.61 -4.97 4.26
CA VAL A 107 -1.12 -4.45 5.53
C VAL A 107 -1.67 -3.05 5.27
N ALA A 108 -2.97 -2.87 5.40
CA ALA A 108 -3.65 -1.59 5.23
C ALA A 108 -4.06 -1.04 6.60
N ASP A 109 -3.39 0.03 7.01
CA ASP A 109 -3.64 0.73 8.27
C ASP A 109 -4.57 1.92 8.02
N GLU A 110 -5.83 1.77 8.43
CA GLU A 110 -6.90 2.74 8.24
C GLU A 110 -6.99 3.30 6.79
N PRO A 111 -7.09 2.46 5.76
CA PRO A 111 -6.89 2.87 4.37
C PRO A 111 -7.95 3.83 3.85
N THR A 112 -9.03 4.04 4.59
CA THR A 112 -10.17 4.89 4.20
C THR A 112 -10.38 6.10 5.11
N THR A 113 -9.54 6.29 6.12
CA THR A 113 -9.63 7.43 7.04
C THR A 113 -9.45 8.75 6.28
N ALA A 114 -10.21 9.77 6.66
CA ALA A 114 -10.26 11.09 6.04
C ALA A 114 -10.77 11.13 4.58
N LEU A 115 -11.43 10.07 4.11
CA LEU A 115 -12.12 10.04 2.82
C LEU A 115 -13.64 10.15 3.02
N ASP A 116 -14.34 10.71 2.04
CA ASP A 116 -15.80 10.68 2.03
C ASP A 116 -16.34 9.26 1.80
N VAL A 117 -17.59 9.03 2.23
CA VAL A 117 -18.22 7.69 2.22
C VAL A 117 -18.20 7.03 0.84
N THR A 118 -18.39 7.82 -0.22
CA THR A 118 -18.41 7.30 -1.58
C THR A 118 -17.02 6.83 -2.01
N VAL A 119 -16.00 7.62 -1.71
CA VAL A 119 -14.60 7.27 -2.01
C VAL A 119 -14.14 6.11 -1.15
N GLN A 120 -14.56 6.04 0.14
CA GLN A 120 -14.30 4.89 1.00
C GLN A 120 -14.80 3.59 0.36
N ALA A 121 -16.07 3.55 -0.06
CA ALA A 121 -16.65 2.39 -0.72
C ALA A 121 -15.83 1.96 -1.95
N GLN A 122 -15.41 2.92 -2.78
CA GLN A 122 -14.58 2.63 -3.96
C GLN A 122 -13.19 2.08 -3.62
N ILE A 123 -12.57 2.53 -2.54
CA ILE A 123 -11.27 2.00 -2.08
C ILE A 123 -11.43 0.57 -1.53
N LEU A 124 -12.52 0.30 -0.80
CA LEU A 124 -12.81 -1.03 -0.27
C LEU A 124 -13.08 -2.03 -1.40
N ASP A 125 -13.86 -1.64 -2.41
CA ASP A 125 -14.10 -2.46 -3.60
C ASP A 125 -12.80 -2.73 -4.38
N LEU A 126 -11.92 -1.74 -4.47
CA LEU A 126 -10.60 -1.91 -5.07
C LEU A 126 -9.75 -2.93 -4.30
N LEU A 127 -9.70 -2.83 -2.97
CA LEU A 127 -8.96 -3.79 -2.14
C LEU A 127 -9.54 -5.21 -2.25
N ARG A 128 -10.87 -5.35 -2.29
CA ARG A 128 -11.53 -6.64 -2.52
C ARG A 128 -11.11 -7.24 -3.87
N LYS A 129 -11.21 -6.45 -4.94
CA LYS A 129 -10.83 -6.89 -6.29
C LYS A 129 -9.37 -7.33 -6.35
N ILE A 130 -8.46 -6.60 -5.71
CA ILE A 130 -7.05 -6.97 -5.60
C ILE A 130 -6.89 -8.32 -4.89
N THR A 131 -7.61 -8.55 -3.79
CA THR A 131 -7.57 -9.82 -3.04
C THR A 131 -8.10 -10.99 -3.86
N GLU A 132 -9.11 -10.77 -4.70
CA GLU A 132 -9.70 -11.80 -5.57
C GLU A 132 -8.84 -12.11 -6.80
N GLU A 133 -8.15 -11.11 -7.35
CA GLU A 133 -7.36 -11.23 -8.57
C GLU A 133 -5.88 -11.56 -8.31
N SER A 134 -5.39 -11.42 -7.07
CA SER A 134 -4.00 -11.73 -6.69
C SER A 134 -3.97 -12.78 -5.59
N ASP A 135 -2.84 -13.53 -5.51
CA ASP A 135 -2.59 -14.47 -4.40
C ASP A 135 -2.16 -13.75 -3.10
N ALA A 136 -2.32 -12.43 -3.03
CA ALA A 136 -1.90 -11.64 -1.87
C ALA A 136 -2.95 -11.68 -0.76
N GLY A 137 -2.53 -11.99 0.46
CA GLY A 137 -3.33 -11.76 1.66
C GLY A 137 -3.45 -10.27 1.96
N VAL A 138 -4.61 -9.83 2.49
CA VAL A 138 -4.80 -8.45 2.94
C VAL A 138 -5.19 -8.44 4.42
N ILE A 139 -4.42 -7.71 5.23
CA ILE A 139 -4.77 -7.39 6.62
C ILE A 139 -5.22 -5.94 6.67
N ILE A 140 -6.43 -5.71 7.15
CA ILE A 140 -6.98 -4.36 7.32
C ILE A 140 -7.05 -4.05 8.82
N ILE A 141 -6.41 -2.96 9.21
CA ILE A 141 -6.53 -2.38 10.55
C ILE A 141 -7.53 -1.23 10.43
N THR A 142 -8.62 -1.30 11.17
CA THR A 142 -9.67 -0.28 11.14
C THR A 142 -10.47 -0.26 12.45
N HIS A 143 -11.03 0.89 12.76
CA HIS A 143 -12.02 1.06 13.82
C HIS A 143 -13.46 1.05 13.29
N ASP A 144 -13.65 0.97 11.97
CA ASP A 144 -14.97 0.95 11.32
C ASP A 144 -15.47 -0.49 11.15
N LEU A 145 -16.49 -0.85 11.92
CA LEU A 145 -17.13 -2.16 11.86
C LEU A 145 -17.83 -2.44 10.53
N GLY A 146 -18.28 -1.39 9.81
CA GLY A 146 -18.88 -1.53 8.48
C GLY A 146 -17.86 -2.03 7.46
N VAL A 147 -16.63 -1.55 7.54
CA VAL A 147 -15.49 -2.03 6.72
C VAL A 147 -15.23 -3.51 7.00
N VAL A 148 -15.16 -3.88 8.29
CA VAL A 148 -14.93 -5.26 8.70
C VAL A 148 -16.01 -6.19 8.15
N ALA A 149 -17.28 -5.83 8.32
CA ALA A 149 -18.42 -6.65 7.87
C ALA A 149 -18.46 -6.84 6.35
N SER A 150 -17.94 -5.88 5.58
CA SER A 150 -17.99 -5.92 4.11
C SER A 150 -16.84 -6.65 3.45
N LEU A 151 -15.67 -6.76 4.11
CA LEU A 151 -14.43 -7.24 3.49
C LEU A 151 -13.80 -8.44 4.18
N CYS A 152 -13.97 -8.57 5.50
CA CYS A 152 -13.17 -9.52 6.27
C CYS A 152 -13.85 -10.87 6.40
N CYS A 153 -13.14 -11.94 6.07
CA CYS A 153 -13.55 -13.31 6.38
C CYS A 153 -13.06 -13.76 7.77
N LEU A 154 -12.09 -13.05 8.36
CA LEU A 154 -11.56 -13.34 9.69
C LEU A 154 -11.34 -12.02 10.45
N LEU A 155 -11.87 -11.94 11.68
CA LEU A 155 -11.74 -10.78 12.54
C LEU A 155 -10.90 -11.10 13.78
N TYR A 156 -9.90 -10.25 14.04
CA TYR A 156 -9.19 -10.21 15.30
C TYR A 156 -9.43 -8.87 16.00
N THR A 157 -9.85 -8.91 17.25
CA THR A 157 -9.95 -7.72 18.10
C THR A 157 -8.74 -7.65 19.03
N SER A 158 -8.11 -6.48 19.14
CA SER A 158 -7.08 -6.27 20.15
C SER A 158 -7.75 -6.20 21.53
N PRO A 159 -7.31 -7.01 22.51
CA PRO A 159 -7.89 -6.94 23.86
C PRO A 159 -7.63 -5.56 24.46
N SER A 160 -8.67 -4.95 25.04
CA SER A 160 -8.56 -3.68 25.77
C SER A 160 -7.56 -3.84 26.92
N PRO A 161 -6.78 -2.79 27.28
CA PRO A 161 -5.96 -2.83 28.49
C PRO A 161 -6.74 -3.16 29.77
N ARG A 162 -8.06 -2.92 29.79
CA ARG A 162 -8.96 -3.30 30.90
C ARG A 162 -9.25 -4.78 30.98
N ASP A 163 -9.14 -5.52 29.86
CA ASP A 163 -9.43 -6.97 29.83
C ASP A 163 -8.26 -7.80 30.40
N ARG A 164 -7.09 -7.18 30.63
CA ARG A 164 -5.91 -7.83 31.24
C ARG A 164 -5.90 -7.81 32.76
N SER A 165 -6.89 -7.18 33.39
CA SER A 165 -6.97 -7.03 34.86
C SER A 165 -7.80 -8.10 35.56
N VAL A 166 -8.23 -9.16 34.85
CA VAL A 166 -9.01 -10.26 35.43
C VAL A 166 -8.30 -11.59 35.13
N SER A 167 -7.26 -11.87 35.88
CA SER A 167 -6.73 -13.22 36.09
C SER A 167 -5.85 -13.24 37.32
#